data_8d8a1f925ed5fde280b058f92851a92a
#
_entry.id   8d8a1f925ed5fde280b058f92851a92a
#
_cell.length_a   1.000
_cell.length_b   1.000
_cell.length_c   1.000
_cell.angle_alpha   90.00
_cell.angle_beta   90.00
_cell.angle_gamma   90.00
#
_symmetry.space_group_name_H-M   'P 1'
#
loop_
_entity.id
_entity.type
_entity.pdbx_description
1 polymer ?
#
loop_
_entity_poly.entity_id
_entity_poly.type
_entity_poly.pdbx_seq_one_letter_code
_entity_poly.pdbx_strand_id
1 'polypeptide(L)'
;MIARYTLPEMGKIWTEQRKLETWLEIELLVCEALSSLGEIPEEVVREIKKKACFDANRVNEIERMTKHDVIAFLTNLGESIGPLSRYLHYGLTSSDILDTSLAMLLKEASDLILQDLQTLLEALKKKAFQYKHTLMIGRSHGVHAEPITFGLKMALWHDEMKRNLLRMERAKETVSVGKISGAVGTFAHISPSVETFVCSRLGLKPAPISTQIVQRDHHAEFFTTLAIIASSIEKFSVELRHLQRTEVLEAEEFFSKGQKGSSAMPHKRNPVSSENLSGLARLVRSYSLAALENVPLWHERDISHSSVERVIAPDATILIDYMLQRLTSILENLIVYPDHMKANLEKMGGLVYSETVLLLLAKKGLSREEAYRLVQGNAMKVWEDGEDFKSLLSKDDVIKGLLTPGELDAAFDVRSHLRYVDDIFRRVFGES
;
A
#
# COMPACT_ATOMS: atom_id res chain seq x y z
N MET A 1 -12.92 -4.52 -11.99
CA MET A 1 -11.96 -5.61 -11.60
C MET A 1 -12.65 -6.97 -11.67
N ILE A 2 -11.90 -8.08 -11.79
CA ILE A 2 -12.47 -9.44 -11.81
C ILE A 2 -12.84 -9.90 -10.39
N ALA A 3 -13.87 -10.76 -10.30
CA ALA A 3 -14.40 -11.24 -9.01
C ALA A 3 -13.32 -11.89 -8.09
N ARG A 4 -12.31 -12.56 -8.68
CA ARG A 4 -11.23 -13.20 -7.93
C ARG A 4 -10.46 -12.26 -6.99
N TYR A 5 -10.33 -10.97 -7.35
CA TYR A 5 -9.56 -9.98 -6.60
C TYR A 5 -10.45 -8.97 -5.88
N THR A 6 -11.78 -9.07 -6.04
CA THR A 6 -12.74 -8.15 -5.44
C THR A 6 -13.24 -8.72 -4.12
N LEU A 7 -12.78 -8.15 -3.01
CA LEU A 7 -13.29 -8.48 -1.69
C LEU A 7 -14.65 -7.80 -1.47
N PRO A 8 -15.56 -8.41 -0.69
CA PRO A 8 -16.97 -7.98 -0.62
C PRO A 8 -17.14 -6.52 -0.22
N GLU A 9 -16.42 -6.05 0.80
CA GLU A 9 -16.63 -4.70 1.35
C GLU A 9 -16.15 -3.62 0.35
N MET A 10 -14.97 -3.79 -0.23
CA MET A 10 -14.48 -2.86 -1.26
C MET A 10 -15.34 -2.95 -2.53
N GLY A 11 -15.79 -4.16 -2.89
CA GLY A 11 -16.67 -4.36 -4.05
C GLY A 11 -17.99 -3.63 -3.94
N LYS A 12 -18.58 -3.50 -2.74
CA LYS A 12 -19.83 -2.76 -2.50
C LYS A 12 -19.71 -1.28 -2.85
N ILE A 13 -18.57 -0.65 -2.54
CA ILE A 13 -18.29 0.77 -2.81
C ILE A 13 -18.42 1.07 -4.31
N TRP A 14 -17.97 0.15 -5.16
CA TRP A 14 -17.89 0.35 -6.60
C TRP A 14 -19.05 -0.25 -7.39
N THR A 15 -20.17 -0.55 -6.73
CA THR A 15 -21.38 -0.98 -7.42
C THR A 15 -22.08 0.21 -8.10
N GLU A 16 -22.78 -0.06 -9.19
CA GLU A 16 -23.65 0.93 -9.85
C GLU A 16 -24.69 1.49 -8.87
N GLN A 17 -25.27 0.62 -8.04
CA GLN A 17 -26.21 1.00 -7.00
C GLN A 17 -25.62 2.04 -6.04
N ARG A 18 -24.41 1.78 -5.48
CA ARG A 18 -23.77 2.71 -4.54
C ARG A 18 -23.43 4.05 -5.19
N LYS A 19 -22.97 4.03 -6.44
CA LYS A 19 -22.73 5.26 -7.21
C LYS A 19 -24.00 6.11 -7.31
N LEU A 20 -25.11 5.52 -7.72
CA LEU A 20 -26.38 6.24 -7.85
C LEU A 20 -26.98 6.68 -6.50
N GLU A 21 -26.72 5.94 -5.43
CA GLU A 21 -27.06 6.36 -4.06
C GLU A 21 -26.32 7.64 -3.66
N THR A 22 -25.01 7.76 -3.95
CA THR A 22 -24.26 8.97 -3.66
C THR A 22 -24.75 10.16 -4.49
N TRP A 23 -25.15 9.93 -5.74
CA TRP A 23 -25.75 11.00 -6.57
C TRP A 23 -27.08 11.50 -5.98
N LEU A 24 -27.95 10.57 -5.56
CA LEU A 24 -29.20 10.93 -4.90
C LEU A 24 -28.97 11.72 -3.62
N GLU A 25 -28.03 11.28 -2.79
CA GLU A 25 -27.69 11.95 -1.55
C GLU A 25 -27.24 13.39 -1.79
N ILE A 26 -26.37 13.64 -2.77
CA ILE A 26 -25.92 14.99 -3.14
C ILE A 26 -27.09 15.84 -3.61
N GLU A 27 -27.93 15.35 -4.52
CA GLU A 27 -29.09 16.09 -5.03
C GLU A 27 -30.07 16.48 -3.91
N LEU A 28 -30.34 15.57 -2.99
CA LEU A 28 -31.21 15.84 -1.85
C LEU A 28 -30.62 16.86 -0.89
N LEU A 29 -29.30 16.80 -0.62
CA LEU A 29 -28.60 17.76 0.21
C LEU A 29 -28.58 19.17 -0.42
N VAL A 30 -28.47 19.26 -1.75
CA VAL A 30 -28.59 20.53 -2.46
C VAL A 30 -30.00 21.11 -2.29
N CYS A 31 -31.06 20.30 -2.43
CA CYS A 31 -32.43 20.74 -2.17
C CYS A 31 -32.61 21.24 -0.72
N GLU A 32 -32.02 20.57 0.27
CA GLU A 32 -32.04 21.02 1.67
C GLU A 32 -31.35 22.35 1.85
N ALA A 33 -30.16 22.51 1.26
CA ALA A 33 -29.41 23.75 1.33
C ALA A 33 -30.19 24.92 0.71
N LEU A 34 -30.75 24.72 -0.48
CA LEU A 34 -31.60 25.72 -1.15
C LEU A 34 -32.86 26.05 -0.34
N SER A 35 -33.42 25.05 0.36
CA SER A 35 -34.56 25.28 1.27
C SER A 35 -34.15 26.17 2.46
N SER A 36 -32.97 25.94 3.02
CA SER A 36 -32.46 26.74 4.14
C SER A 36 -32.21 28.21 3.73
N LEU A 37 -32.02 28.48 2.43
CA LEU A 37 -31.90 29.81 1.85
C LEU A 37 -33.26 30.40 1.44
N GLY A 38 -34.36 29.65 1.59
CA GLY A 38 -35.70 30.11 1.21
C GLY A 38 -36.03 30.01 -0.28
N GLU A 39 -35.14 29.38 -1.08
CA GLU A 39 -35.32 29.21 -2.54
C GLU A 39 -36.27 28.07 -2.89
N ILE A 40 -36.36 27.03 -2.03
CA ILE A 40 -37.29 25.90 -2.15
C ILE A 40 -38.12 25.83 -0.88
N PRO A 41 -39.47 25.71 -0.94
CA PRO A 41 -40.28 25.51 0.24
C PRO A 41 -39.92 24.20 0.97
N GLU A 42 -39.93 24.22 2.30
CA GLU A 42 -39.54 23.08 3.11
C GLU A 42 -40.44 21.83 2.89
N GLU A 43 -41.75 22.07 2.71
CA GLU A 43 -42.70 21.00 2.39
C GLU A 43 -42.39 20.34 1.04
N VAL A 44 -41.88 21.07 0.07
CA VAL A 44 -41.45 20.53 -1.24
C VAL A 44 -40.24 19.59 -1.05
N VAL A 45 -39.26 19.99 -0.28
CA VAL A 45 -38.09 19.15 0.00
C VAL A 45 -38.51 17.87 0.74
N ARG A 46 -39.43 17.97 1.71
CA ARG A 46 -39.97 16.80 2.40
C ARG A 46 -40.67 15.83 1.43
N GLU A 47 -41.48 16.34 0.48
CA GLU A 47 -42.13 15.54 -0.52
C GLU A 47 -41.15 14.90 -1.52
N ILE A 48 -40.13 15.65 -1.96
CA ILE A 48 -39.06 15.11 -2.82
C ILE A 48 -38.39 13.94 -2.12
N LYS A 49 -37.88 14.10 -0.87
CA LYS A 49 -37.24 13.04 -0.10
C LYS A 49 -38.09 11.79 0.07
N LYS A 50 -39.41 11.95 0.26
CA LYS A 50 -40.33 10.85 0.42
C LYS A 50 -40.54 10.04 -0.86
N LYS A 51 -40.46 10.70 -2.03
CA LYS A 51 -40.77 10.11 -3.34
C LYS A 51 -39.51 9.70 -4.11
N ALA A 52 -38.37 10.29 -3.79
CA ALA A 52 -37.14 10.06 -4.53
C ALA A 52 -36.69 8.60 -4.42
N CYS A 53 -36.80 7.91 -5.52
CA CYS A 53 -36.28 6.57 -5.70
C CYS A 53 -35.77 6.41 -7.14
N PHE A 54 -34.81 5.54 -7.34
CA PHE A 54 -34.27 5.21 -8.65
C PHE A 54 -34.20 3.71 -8.85
N ASP A 55 -34.19 3.31 -10.11
CA ASP A 55 -33.90 1.95 -10.55
C ASP A 55 -32.70 1.98 -11.51
N ALA A 56 -31.59 1.35 -11.12
CA ALA A 56 -30.36 1.36 -11.91
C ALA A 56 -30.57 0.78 -13.32
N ASN A 57 -31.42 -0.24 -13.50
CA ASN A 57 -31.72 -0.77 -14.81
C ASN A 57 -32.46 0.25 -15.67
N ARG A 58 -33.43 0.95 -15.05
CA ARG A 58 -34.17 2.02 -15.75
C ARG A 58 -33.29 3.19 -16.11
N VAL A 59 -32.38 3.61 -15.24
CA VAL A 59 -31.35 4.63 -15.56
C VAL A 59 -30.56 4.21 -16.79
N ASN A 60 -30.06 2.97 -16.83
CA ASN A 60 -29.32 2.44 -17.96
C ASN A 60 -30.15 2.39 -19.28
N GLU A 61 -31.44 2.10 -19.21
CA GLU A 61 -32.35 2.16 -20.38
C GLU A 61 -32.44 3.58 -20.92
N ILE A 62 -32.66 4.56 -20.03
CA ILE A 62 -32.78 5.98 -20.41
C ILE A 62 -31.45 6.47 -20.98
N GLU A 63 -30.29 6.09 -20.38
CA GLU A 63 -28.97 6.49 -20.85
C GLU A 63 -28.68 6.01 -22.27
N ARG A 64 -29.13 4.81 -22.66
CA ARG A 64 -28.97 4.33 -24.05
C ARG A 64 -29.61 5.27 -25.06
N MET A 65 -30.65 6.02 -24.70
CA MET A 65 -31.32 7.00 -25.55
C MET A 65 -30.69 8.40 -25.42
N THR A 66 -30.49 8.86 -24.18
CA THR A 66 -30.01 10.22 -23.90
C THR A 66 -28.51 10.40 -24.14
N LYS A 67 -27.74 9.30 -24.09
CA LYS A 67 -26.27 9.27 -24.14
C LYS A 67 -25.61 10.15 -23.07
N HIS A 68 -26.28 10.31 -21.92
CA HIS A 68 -25.80 11.12 -20.81
C HIS A 68 -26.29 10.53 -19.49
N ASP A 69 -25.36 10.08 -18.67
CA ASP A 69 -25.60 9.36 -17.42
C ASP A 69 -26.38 10.18 -16.37
N VAL A 70 -25.92 11.42 -16.06
CA VAL A 70 -26.57 12.26 -15.05
C VAL A 70 -27.98 12.68 -15.52
N ILE A 71 -28.18 12.98 -16.80
CA ILE A 71 -29.52 13.29 -17.34
C ILE A 71 -30.42 12.05 -17.23
N ALA A 72 -29.91 10.86 -17.52
CA ALA A 72 -30.68 9.63 -17.39
C ALA A 72 -31.12 9.37 -15.93
N PHE A 73 -30.22 9.58 -14.98
CA PHE A 73 -30.51 9.47 -13.56
C PHE A 73 -31.60 10.49 -13.13
N LEU A 74 -31.44 11.75 -13.47
CA LEU A 74 -32.42 12.80 -13.15
C LEU A 74 -33.80 12.54 -13.80
N THR A 75 -33.81 12.02 -15.03
CA THR A 75 -35.05 11.63 -15.72
C THR A 75 -35.75 10.50 -14.96
N ASN A 76 -35.01 9.50 -14.52
CA ASN A 76 -35.59 8.39 -13.72
C ASN A 76 -36.11 8.90 -12.36
N LEU A 77 -35.40 9.79 -11.68
CA LEU A 77 -35.93 10.44 -10.48
C LEU A 77 -37.22 11.22 -10.76
N GLY A 78 -37.31 11.88 -11.90
CA GLY A 78 -38.52 12.59 -12.34
C GLY A 78 -39.72 11.67 -12.51
N GLU A 79 -39.51 10.41 -12.91
CA GLU A 79 -40.59 9.43 -13.02
C GLU A 79 -41.27 9.16 -11.65
N SER A 80 -40.50 9.19 -10.55
CA SER A 80 -41.03 8.96 -9.18
C SER A 80 -41.49 10.23 -8.47
N ILE A 81 -40.77 11.35 -8.66
CA ILE A 81 -41.03 12.61 -7.97
C ILE A 81 -42.14 13.43 -8.64
N GLY A 82 -42.26 13.32 -9.98
CA GLY A 82 -43.24 14.06 -10.77
C GLY A 82 -42.85 15.55 -10.94
N PRO A 83 -43.80 16.49 -10.95
CA PRO A 83 -43.55 17.93 -11.25
C PRO A 83 -42.56 18.60 -10.29
N LEU A 84 -42.34 18.06 -9.10
CA LEU A 84 -41.38 18.59 -8.14
C LEU A 84 -39.92 18.34 -8.56
N SER A 85 -39.68 17.44 -9.53
CA SER A 85 -38.33 17.18 -10.08
C SER A 85 -37.66 18.43 -10.68
N ARG A 86 -38.41 19.46 -10.99
CA ARG A 86 -37.89 20.76 -11.44
C ARG A 86 -36.90 21.45 -10.46
N TYR A 87 -36.88 20.99 -9.21
CA TYR A 87 -35.97 21.49 -8.19
C TYR A 87 -34.70 20.66 -8.08
N LEU A 88 -34.64 19.48 -8.69
CA LEU A 88 -33.40 18.70 -8.78
C LEU A 88 -32.43 19.37 -9.76
N HIS A 89 -31.15 19.22 -9.48
CA HIS A 89 -30.06 19.73 -10.31
C HIS A 89 -30.10 21.25 -10.55
N TYR A 90 -30.81 21.97 -9.69
CA TYR A 90 -31.02 23.42 -9.86
C TYR A 90 -29.72 24.19 -9.62
N GLY A 91 -29.24 24.87 -10.67
CA GLY A 91 -28.00 25.62 -10.66
C GLY A 91 -26.72 24.79 -10.74
N LEU A 92 -26.83 23.49 -10.85
CA LEU A 92 -25.71 22.54 -10.89
C LEU A 92 -25.22 22.26 -12.30
N THR A 93 -24.02 21.66 -12.37
CA THR A 93 -23.52 20.93 -13.54
C THR A 93 -23.28 19.48 -13.17
N SER A 94 -23.24 18.57 -14.15
CA SER A 94 -23.00 17.13 -13.91
C SER A 94 -21.79 16.86 -13.03
N SER A 95 -20.70 17.62 -13.20
CA SER A 95 -19.48 17.43 -12.42
C SER A 95 -19.61 17.82 -10.94
N ASP A 96 -20.59 18.65 -10.57
CA ASP A 96 -20.90 18.92 -9.15
C ASP A 96 -21.33 17.61 -8.44
N ILE A 97 -22.05 16.75 -9.15
CA ILE A 97 -22.48 15.42 -8.67
C ILE A 97 -21.34 14.40 -8.84
N LEU A 98 -20.73 14.35 -10.02
CA LEU A 98 -19.75 13.30 -10.35
C LEU A 98 -18.49 13.39 -9.50
N ASP A 99 -17.89 14.57 -9.38
CA ASP A 99 -16.66 14.76 -8.62
C ASP A 99 -16.89 14.63 -7.12
N THR A 100 -17.98 15.20 -6.59
CA THR A 100 -18.34 15.07 -5.18
C THR A 100 -18.67 13.61 -4.81
N SER A 101 -19.37 12.89 -5.68
CA SER A 101 -19.60 11.43 -5.53
C SER A 101 -18.30 10.64 -5.56
N LEU A 102 -17.41 10.92 -6.51
CA LEU A 102 -16.12 10.24 -6.58
C LEU A 102 -15.29 10.48 -5.30
N ALA A 103 -15.30 11.70 -4.76
CA ALA A 103 -14.66 12.01 -3.48
C ALA A 103 -15.23 11.20 -2.32
N MET A 104 -16.56 11.00 -2.25
CA MET A 104 -17.19 10.12 -1.26
C MET A 104 -16.71 8.68 -1.38
N LEU A 105 -16.73 8.12 -2.59
CA LEU A 105 -16.34 6.72 -2.86
C LEU A 105 -14.84 6.50 -2.60
N LEU A 106 -13.97 7.42 -3.01
CA LEU A 106 -12.53 7.35 -2.72
C LEU A 106 -12.24 7.47 -1.22
N LYS A 107 -12.99 8.29 -0.49
CA LYS A 107 -12.89 8.40 0.97
C LYS A 107 -13.28 7.09 1.65
N GLU A 108 -14.41 6.48 1.26
CA GLU A 108 -14.85 5.17 1.77
C GLU A 108 -13.83 4.07 1.47
N ALA A 109 -13.30 4.01 0.25
CA ALA A 109 -12.24 3.08 -0.13
C ALA A 109 -10.95 3.31 0.68
N SER A 110 -10.62 4.58 0.95
CA SER A 110 -9.45 4.94 1.78
C SER A 110 -9.59 4.43 3.22
N ASP A 111 -10.80 4.45 3.79
CA ASP A 111 -11.04 3.95 5.14
C ASP A 111 -10.74 2.46 5.26
N LEU A 112 -11.15 1.65 4.28
CA LEU A 112 -10.83 0.22 4.22
C LEU A 112 -9.32 0.00 4.06
N ILE A 113 -8.67 0.72 3.15
CA ILE A 113 -7.22 0.60 2.93
C ILE A 113 -6.43 0.98 4.19
N LEU A 114 -6.84 2.01 4.92
CA LEU A 114 -6.23 2.40 6.19
C LEU A 114 -6.38 1.31 7.25
N GLN A 115 -7.56 0.69 7.34
CA GLN A 115 -7.80 -0.45 8.23
C GLN A 115 -6.90 -1.65 7.89
N ASP A 116 -6.76 -1.97 6.61
CA ASP A 116 -5.88 -3.05 6.15
C ASP A 116 -4.41 -2.77 6.45
N LEU A 117 -3.96 -1.51 6.25
CA LEU A 117 -2.60 -1.09 6.61
C LEU A 117 -2.33 -1.23 8.11
N GLN A 118 -3.29 -0.88 8.96
CA GLN A 118 -3.18 -1.07 10.40
C GLN A 118 -3.08 -2.54 10.78
N THR A 119 -3.91 -3.40 10.18
CA THR A 119 -3.87 -4.85 10.39
C THR A 119 -2.53 -5.45 9.96
N LEU A 120 -2.01 -5.02 8.83
CA LEU A 120 -0.68 -5.45 8.36
C LEU A 120 0.44 -4.99 9.30
N LEU A 121 0.37 -3.77 9.83
CA LEU A 121 1.34 -3.25 10.80
C LEU A 121 1.36 -4.10 12.08
N GLU A 122 0.21 -4.49 12.61
CA GLU A 122 0.14 -5.38 13.78
C GLU A 122 0.72 -6.78 13.50
N ALA A 123 0.46 -7.35 12.32
CA ALA A 123 1.05 -8.62 11.90
C ALA A 123 2.58 -8.53 11.81
N LEU A 124 3.11 -7.48 11.20
CA LEU A 124 4.55 -7.22 11.09
C LEU A 124 5.20 -7.01 12.47
N LYS A 125 4.57 -6.21 13.34
CA LYS A 125 5.03 -5.97 14.71
C LYS A 125 5.12 -7.29 15.49
N LYS A 126 4.06 -8.09 15.45
CA LYS A 126 4.02 -9.42 16.09
C LYS A 126 5.18 -10.31 15.61
N LYS A 127 5.40 -10.39 14.29
CA LYS A 127 6.51 -11.18 13.72
C LYS A 127 7.89 -10.60 14.08
N ALA A 128 8.04 -9.27 14.10
CA ALA A 128 9.28 -8.63 14.52
C ALA A 128 9.68 -9.03 15.94
N PHE A 129 8.76 -8.95 16.89
CA PHE A 129 9.03 -9.35 18.28
C PHE A 129 9.20 -10.84 18.44
N GLN A 130 8.41 -11.67 17.75
CA GLN A 130 8.52 -13.13 17.79
C GLN A 130 9.91 -13.61 17.37
N TYR A 131 10.52 -12.96 16.37
CA TYR A 131 11.81 -13.37 15.80
C TYR A 131 12.92 -12.36 16.10
N LYS A 132 12.77 -11.53 17.13
CA LYS A 132 13.70 -10.45 17.49
C LYS A 132 15.16 -10.92 17.57
N HIS A 133 15.39 -12.11 18.09
CA HIS A 133 16.72 -12.70 18.30
C HIS A 133 17.01 -13.91 17.39
N THR A 134 16.14 -14.18 16.41
CA THR A 134 16.37 -15.28 15.46
C THR A 134 17.44 -14.87 14.47
N LEU A 135 18.60 -15.51 14.59
CA LEU A 135 19.78 -15.25 13.76
C LEU A 135 19.56 -15.63 12.31
N MET A 136 20.00 -14.77 11.40
CA MET A 136 20.11 -15.09 9.99
C MET A 136 21.27 -14.32 9.35
N ILE A 137 21.68 -14.74 8.17
CA ILE A 137 22.67 -14.00 7.38
C ILE A 137 22.02 -12.82 6.65
N GLY A 138 22.57 -11.63 6.81
CA GLY A 138 22.29 -10.47 5.97
C GLY A 138 22.95 -10.65 4.61
N ARG A 139 22.23 -10.30 3.54
CA ARG A 139 22.74 -10.38 2.16
C ARG A 139 22.72 -9.02 1.51
N SER A 140 23.83 -8.63 0.89
CA SER A 140 23.92 -7.52 -0.05
C SER A 140 24.37 -8.06 -1.41
N HIS A 141 23.83 -7.54 -2.51
CA HIS A 141 24.07 -8.07 -3.87
C HIS A 141 23.75 -9.58 -4.03
N GLY A 142 22.91 -10.16 -3.16
CA GLY A 142 22.64 -11.59 -3.11
C GLY A 142 23.73 -12.44 -2.44
N VAL A 143 24.81 -11.82 -1.94
CA VAL A 143 25.96 -12.46 -1.30
C VAL A 143 25.87 -12.31 0.22
N HIS A 144 26.41 -13.28 0.97
CA HIS A 144 26.49 -13.23 2.43
C HIS A 144 27.34 -12.05 2.88
N ALA A 145 26.79 -11.21 3.77
CA ALA A 145 27.47 -10.08 4.37
C ALA A 145 27.70 -10.32 5.87
N GLU A 146 26.89 -9.76 6.73
CA GLU A 146 27.02 -9.85 8.18
C GLU A 146 25.78 -10.44 8.85
N PRO A 147 25.90 -10.93 10.10
CA PRO A 147 24.77 -11.43 10.86
C PRO A 147 23.71 -10.35 11.13
N ILE A 148 22.45 -10.70 10.93
CA ILE A 148 21.28 -9.91 11.31
C ILE A 148 20.28 -10.80 12.06
N THR A 149 19.10 -10.27 12.41
CA THR A 149 17.98 -11.09 12.86
C THR A 149 16.80 -11.02 11.91
N PHE A 150 16.00 -12.09 11.87
CA PHE A 150 14.73 -12.08 11.10
C PHE A 150 13.76 -11.04 11.65
N GLY A 151 13.79 -10.80 12.97
CA GLY A 151 13.00 -9.73 13.58
C GLY A 151 13.37 -8.33 13.10
N LEU A 152 14.66 -8.03 12.85
CA LEU A 152 15.08 -6.76 12.23
C LEU A 152 14.54 -6.59 10.83
N LYS A 153 14.46 -7.67 10.03
CA LYS A 153 13.84 -7.64 8.70
C LYS A 153 12.35 -7.27 8.79
N MET A 154 11.62 -7.86 9.71
CA MET A 154 10.20 -7.54 9.95
C MET A 154 10.01 -6.13 10.50
N ALA A 155 10.88 -5.67 11.37
CA ALA A 155 10.87 -4.29 11.91
C ALA A 155 11.10 -3.25 10.80
N LEU A 156 12.00 -3.53 9.86
CA LEU A 156 12.23 -2.67 8.68
C LEU A 156 10.96 -2.54 7.83
N TRP A 157 10.26 -3.66 7.58
CA TRP A 157 9.00 -3.66 6.82
C TRP A 157 7.89 -2.94 7.56
N HIS A 158 7.80 -3.12 8.87
CA HIS A 158 6.86 -2.37 9.71
C HIS A 158 7.06 -0.85 9.60
N ASP A 159 8.31 -0.37 9.72
CA ASP A 159 8.62 1.06 9.63
C ASP A 159 8.30 1.64 8.23
N GLU A 160 8.53 0.86 7.17
CA GLU A 160 8.15 1.23 5.81
C GLU A 160 6.63 1.34 5.65
N MET A 161 5.86 0.36 6.16
CA MET A 161 4.40 0.40 6.10
C MET A 161 3.80 1.49 7.00
N LYS A 162 4.43 1.84 8.12
CA LYS A 162 4.06 3.00 8.93
C LYS A 162 4.15 4.31 8.14
N ARG A 163 5.18 4.48 7.31
CA ARG A 163 5.25 5.63 6.39
C ARG A 163 4.17 5.57 5.31
N ASN A 164 3.80 4.38 4.84
CA ASN A 164 2.70 4.22 3.88
C ASN A 164 1.33 4.53 4.49
N LEU A 165 1.10 4.17 5.75
CA LEU A 165 -0.10 4.58 6.49
C LEU A 165 -0.25 6.10 6.51
N LEU A 166 0.81 6.83 6.89
CA LEU A 166 0.80 8.30 6.92
C LEU A 166 0.58 8.91 5.52
N ARG A 167 1.14 8.30 4.46
CA ARG A 167 0.87 8.74 3.07
C ARG A 167 -0.59 8.54 2.72
N MET A 168 -1.17 7.41 3.08
CA MET A 168 -2.57 7.10 2.78
C MET A 168 -3.54 8.03 3.53
N GLU A 169 -3.26 8.37 4.79
CA GLU A 169 -4.02 9.35 5.54
C GLU A 169 -4.04 10.71 4.82
N ARG A 170 -2.88 11.20 4.36
CA ARG A 170 -2.78 12.45 3.59
C ARG A 170 -3.49 12.36 2.25
N ALA A 171 -3.29 11.27 1.51
CA ALA A 171 -3.95 11.06 0.23
C ALA A 171 -5.48 11.02 0.36
N LYS A 172 -6.00 10.38 1.43
CA LYS A 172 -7.42 10.42 1.78
C LYS A 172 -7.90 11.85 2.03
N GLU A 173 -7.14 12.65 2.79
CA GLU A 173 -7.49 14.05 3.04
C GLU A 173 -7.51 14.86 1.74
N THR A 174 -6.52 14.65 0.86
CA THR A 174 -6.39 15.33 -0.44
C THR A 174 -7.58 15.05 -1.37
N VAL A 175 -8.09 13.82 -1.43
CA VAL A 175 -9.24 13.47 -2.29
C VAL A 175 -10.59 13.68 -1.60
N SER A 176 -10.63 13.98 -0.31
CA SER A 176 -11.88 14.21 0.44
C SER A 176 -12.39 15.66 0.26
N VAL A 177 -12.43 16.13 -0.97
CA VAL A 177 -12.93 17.45 -1.34
C VAL A 177 -14.10 17.34 -2.31
N GLY A 178 -15.17 18.11 -2.05
CA GLY A 178 -16.33 18.22 -2.93
C GLY A 178 -16.38 19.59 -3.60
N LYS A 179 -17.18 19.69 -4.63
CA LYS A 179 -17.49 20.94 -5.31
C LYS A 179 -18.96 21.03 -5.70
N ILE A 180 -19.59 22.17 -5.45
CA ILE A 180 -20.93 22.54 -5.91
C ILE A 180 -20.86 23.99 -6.41
N SER A 181 -20.12 24.22 -7.49
CA SER A 181 -19.72 25.55 -7.94
C SER A 181 -20.17 25.88 -9.38
N GLY A 182 -20.94 24.97 -10.00
CA GLY A 182 -21.49 25.15 -11.33
C GLY A 182 -20.51 24.86 -12.46
N ALA A 183 -20.90 25.27 -13.68
CA ALA A 183 -20.31 24.86 -14.94
C ALA A 183 -18.82 25.22 -15.13
N VAL A 184 -18.33 26.23 -14.47
CA VAL A 184 -16.93 26.72 -14.59
C VAL A 184 -16.33 27.14 -13.24
N GLY A 185 -16.98 26.82 -12.13
CA GLY A 185 -16.46 27.08 -10.79
C GLY A 185 -16.73 28.51 -10.25
N THR A 186 -17.60 29.26 -10.88
CA THR A 186 -17.85 30.68 -10.53
C THR A 186 -19.08 30.94 -9.67
N PHE A 187 -19.81 29.89 -9.29
CA PHE A 187 -21.06 29.98 -8.52
C PHE A 187 -22.13 30.87 -9.18
N ALA A 188 -22.16 30.94 -10.51
CA ALA A 188 -23.04 31.84 -11.25
C ALA A 188 -24.54 31.66 -10.95
N HIS A 189 -24.96 30.43 -10.60
CA HIS A 189 -26.37 30.09 -10.42
C HIS A 189 -26.65 29.41 -9.07
N ILE A 190 -25.67 29.30 -8.18
CA ILE A 190 -25.80 28.66 -6.87
C ILE A 190 -24.90 29.35 -5.86
N SER A 191 -25.36 29.47 -4.61
CA SER A 191 -24.56 30.14 -3.56
C SER A 191 -23.41 29.23 -3.06
N PRO A 192 -22.21 29.78 -2.75
CA PRO A 192 -21.14 29.04 -2.07
C PRO A 192 -21.58 28.43 -0.73
N SER A 193 -22.62 28.97 -0.09
CA SER A 193 -23.16 28.39 1.14
C SER A 193 -23.78 27.00 0.93
N VAL A 194 -24.31 26.71 -0.28
CA VAL A 194 -24.81 25.38 -0.66
C VAL A 194 -23.67 24.38 -0.71
N GLU A 195 -22.55 24.71 -1.32
CA GLU A 195 -21.35 23.87 -1.35
C GLU A 195 -20.86 23.56 0.07
N THR A 196 -20.75 24.60 0.91
CA THR A 196 -20.32 24.43 2.30
C THR A 196 -21.26 23.51 3.08
N PHE A 197 -22.59 23.66 2.90
CA PHE A 197 -23.58 22.82 3.54
C PHE A 197 -23.46 21.37 3.07
N VAL A 198 -23.44 21.11 1.77
CA VAL A 198 -23.38 19.77 1.18
C VAL A 198 -22.10 19.07 1.60
N CYS A 199 -20.93 19.71 1.43
CA CYS A 199 -19.65 19.12 1.81
C CYS A 199 -19.58 18.78 3.30
N SER A 200 -20.06 19.66 4.18
CA SER A 200 -20.13 19.43 5.62
C SER A 200 -20.96 18.18 5.97
N ARG A 201 -22.12 18.01 5.33
CA ARG A 201 -23.02 16.87 5.56
C ARG A 201 -22.43 15.54 5.08
N LEU A 202 -21.61 15.57 4.02
CA LEU A 202 -20.91 14.42 3.45
C LEU A 202 -19.57 14.12 4.14
N GLY A 203 -19.15 14.97 5.09
CA GLY A 203 -17.84 14.88 5.73
C GLY A 203 -16.69 15.10 4.74
N LEU A 204 -16.91 15.97 3.75
CA LEU A 204 -15.93 16.47 2.78
C LEU A 204 -15.56 17.92 3.12
N LYS A 205 -14.44 18.40 2.58
CA LYS A 205 -14.10 19.82 2.58
C LYS A 205 -14.53 20.43 1.22
N PRO A 206 -15.06 21.67 1.17
CA PRO A 206 -15.20 22.36 -0.09
C PRO A 206 -13.83 22.55 -0.75
N ALA A 207 -13.72 22.34 -2.07
CA ALA A 207 -12.53 22.71 -2.81
C ALA A 207 -12.34 24.25 -2.73
N PRO A 208 -11.17 24.76 -2.31
CA PRO A 208 -10.96 26.22 -2.19
C PRO A 208 -11.22 26.97 -3.49
N ILE A 209 -10.97 26.33 -4.59
CA ILE A 209 -11.26 26.77 -5.97
C ILE A 209 -11.40 25.54 -6.85
N SER A 210 -12.28 25.62 -7.82
CA SER A 210 -12.45 24.57 -8.85
C SER A 210 -12.71 25.24 -10.21
N THR A 211 -12.67 24.45 -11.26
CA THR A 211 -13.21 24.80 -12.58
C THR A 211 -14.58 24.12 -12.74
N GLN A 212 -14.86 23.48 -13.87
CA GLN A 212 -16.01 22.57 -13.94
C GLN A 212 -15.80 21.33 -13.05
N ILE A 213 -14.54 21.03 -12.70
CA ILE A 213 -14.09 19.87 -11.93
C ILE A 213 -13.15 20.29 -10.79
N VAL A 214 -12.97 19.41 -9.81
CA VAL A 214 -11.83 19.44 -8.90
C VAL A 214 -10.56 19.12 -9.69
N GLN A 215 -9.45 19.80 -9.40
CA GLN A 215 -8.21 19.58 -10.15
C GLN A 215 -7.67 18.16 -9.97
N ARG A 216 -7.13 17.58 -11.03
CA ARG A 216 -6.78 16.16 -11.09
C ARG A 216 -5.44 15.80 -10.44
N ASP A 217 -4.64 16.78 -10.03
CA ASP A 217 -3.48 16.57 -9.17
C ASP A 217 -3.85 15.91 -7.82
N HIS A 218 -5.02 16.23 -7.24
CA HIS A 218 -5.58 15.54 -6.07
C HIS A 218 -5.69 14.03 -6.29
N HIS A 219 -6.25 13.63 -7.43
CA HIS A 219 -6.40 12.23 -7.80
C HIS A 219 -5.05 11.59 -8.13
N ALA A 220 -4.15 12.31 -8.82
CA ALA A 220 -2.82 11.84 -9.13
C ALA A 220 -2.01 11.56 -7.86
N GLU A 221 -2.07 12.40 -6.82
CA GLU A 221 -1.46 12.14 -5.51
C GLU A 221 -2.02 10.86 -4.88
N PHE A 222 -3.34 10.66 -4.93
CA PHE A 222 -3.98 9.47 -4.40
C PHE A 222 -3.46 8.20 -5.09
N PHE A 223 -3.52 8.12 -6.41
CA PHE A 223 -3.11 6.94 -7.17
C PHE A 223 -1.60 6.68 -7.09
N THR A 224 -0.76 7.72 -7.03
CA THR A 224 0.68 7.56 -6.82
C THR A 224 0.99 7.04 -5.41
N THR A 225 0.20 7.42 -4.41
CA THR A 225 0.28 6.84 -3.06
C THR A 225 -0.04 5.35 -3.08
N LEU A 226 -1.10 4.92 -3.76
CA LEU A 226 -1.42 3.50 -3.94
C LEU A 226 -0.28 2.76 -4.65
N ALA A 227 0.36 3.38 -5.64
CA ALA A 227 1.50 2.80 -6.36
C ALA A 227 2.73 2.60 -5.44
N ILE A 228 2.99 3.52 -4.51
CA ILE A 228 4.06 3.37 -3.50
C ILE A 228 3.74 2.21 -2.56
N ILE A 229 2.50 2.10 -2.07
CA ILE A 229 2.05 0.99 -1.22
C ILE A 229 2.23 -0.35 -1.96
N ALA A 230 1.77 -0.44 -3.21
CA ALA A 230 1.93 -1.63 -4.04
C ALA A 230 3.40 -2.01 -4.25
N SER A 231 4.29 -1.02 -4.41
CA SER A 231 5.73 -1.24 -4.57
C SER A 231 6.38 -1.78 -3.29
N SER A 232 5.94 -1.34 -2.11
CA SER A 232 6.38 -1.92 -0.83
C SER A 232 5.91 -3.38 -0.70
N ILE A 233 4.66 -3.67 -1.04
CA ILE A 233 4.10 -5.03 -1.04
C ILE A 233 4.90 -5.93 -1.99
N GLU A 234 5.22 -5.46 -3.19
CA GLU A 234 6.05 -6.22 -4.15
C GLU A 234 7.44 -6.50 -3.59
N LYS A 235 8.11 -5.50 -3.02
CA LYS A 235 9.42 -5.66 -2.39
C LYS A 235 9.41 -6.78 -1.33
N PHE A 236 8.41 -6.80 -0.46
CA PHE A 236 8.27 -7.84 0.57
C PHE A 236 8.00 -9.21 -0.06
N SER A 237 7.15 -9.25 -1.06
CA SER A 237 6.82 -10.47 -1.81
C SER A 237 8.05 -11.05 -2.53
N VAL A 238 8.89 -10.20 -3.12
CA VAL A 238 10.15 -10.60 -3.75
C VAL A 238 11.10 -11.18 -2.72
N GLU A 239 11.25 -10.56 -1.56
CA GLU A 239 12.09 -11.09 -0.49
C GLU A 239 11.58 -12.44 0.03
N LEU A 240 10.27 -12.60 0.28
CA LEU A 240 9.69 -13.89 0.68
C LEU A 240 9.98 -14.99 -0.35
N ARG A 241 9.87 -14.69 -1.64
CA ARG A 241 10.21 -15.62 -2.71
C ARG A 241 11.69 -16.00 -2.70
N HIS A 242 12.59 -15.06 -2.38
CA HIS A 242 14.01 -15.35 -2.21
C HIS A 242 14.29 -16.22 -0.99
N LEU A 243 13.60 -15.99 0.14
CA LEU A 243 13.74 -16.80 1.35
C LEU A 243 13.22 -18.25 1.15
N GLN A 244 12.23 -18.44 0.27
CA GLN A 244 11.64 -19.75 -0.04
C GLN A 244 12.42 -20.54 -1.08
N ARG A 245 13.42 -19.98 -1.76
CA ARG A 245 14.22 -20.70 -2.75
C ARG A 245 14.85 -21.95 -2.13
N THR A 246 14.94 -23.02 -2.92
CA THR A 246 15.46 -24.32 -2.48
C THR A 246 16.84 -24.21 -1.80
N GLU A 247 17.72 -23.38 -2.33
CA GLU A 247 19.09 -23.18 -1.85
C GLU A 247 19.17 -22.29 -0.59
N VAL A 248 18.08 -21.61 -0.23
CA VAL A 248 17.98 -20.70 0.91
C VAL A 248 17.11 -21.30 2.00
N LEU A 249 15.84 -21.56 1.71
CA LEU A 249 14.80 -22.18 2.54
C LEU A 249 14.81 -21.70 4.01
N GLU A 250 14.80 -20.39 4.19
CA GLU A 250 14.77 -19.72 5.50
C GLU A 250 13.35 -19.40 5.98
N ALA A 251 12.42 -19.20 5.02
CA ALA A 251 10.99 -19.08 5.27
C ALA A 251 10.20 -19.56 4.05
N GLU A 252 8.94 -19.97 4.25
CA GLU A 252 8.03 -20.32 3.15
C GLU A 252 6.59 -19.92 3.45
N GLU A 253 5.79 -19.68 2.39
CA GLU A 253 4.35 -19.52 2.50
C GLU A 253 3.72 -20.80 3.09
N PHE A 254 2.71 -20.60 3.95
CA PHE A 254 1.95 -21.72 4.50
C PHE A 254 1.25 -22.50 3.38
N PHE A 255 1.44 -23.82 3.42
CA PHE A 255 0.84 -24.75 2.48
C PHE A 255 -0.24 -25.56 3.20
N SER A 256 -1.52 -25.29 2.87
CA SER A 256 -2.63 -25.94 3.55
C SER A 256 -2.79 -27.42 3.17
N LYS A 257 -3.35 -28.20 4.10
CA LYS A 257 -3.65 -29.62 3.84
C LYS A 257 -4.60 -29.75 2.64
N GLY A 258 -4.18 -30.51 1.62
CA GLY A 258 -4.93 -30.70 0.38
C GLY A 258 -4.66 -29.67 -0.72
N GLN A 259 -3.89 -28.62 -0.44
CA GLN A 259 -3.43 -27.69 -1.48
C GLN A 259 -2.48 -28.43 -2.43
N LYS A 260 -2.55 -28.09 -3.72
CA LYS A 260 -1.64 -28.61 -4.75
C LYS A 260 -0.73 -27.49 -5.22
N GLY A 261 0.58 -27.66 -5.01
CA GLY A 261 1.58 -26.65 -5.38
C GLY A 261 2.05 -26.74 -6.83
N SER A 262 1.87 -27.89 -7.46
CA SER A 262 2.28 -28.12 -8.85
C SER A 262 1.39 -29.19 -9.49
N SER A 263 1.08 -29.01 -10.78
CA SER A 263 0.36 -30.03 -11.55
C SER A 263 1.23 -31.24 -11.93
N ALA A 264 2.57 -31.07 -11.94
CA ALA A 264 3.51 -32.09 -12.39
C ALA A 264 4.30 -32.73 -11.25
N MET A 265 4.67 -31.95 -10.21
CA MET A 265 5.53 -32.40 -9.11
C MET A 265 4.80 -32.27 -7.77
N PRO A 266 4.30 -33.35 -7.16
CA PRO A 266 3.44 -33.30 -5.97
C PRO A 266 4.10 -32.68 -4.71
N HIS A 267 5.43 -32.72 -4.61
CA HIS A 267 6.21 -32.19 -3.49
C HIS A 267 6.54 -30.69 -3.63
N LYS A 268 6.33 -30.09 -4.82
CA LYS A 268 6.74 -28.71 -5.11
C LYS A 268 5.78 -27.70 -4.47
N ARG A 269 6.28 -26.86 -3.60
CA ARG A 269 5.55 -25.78 -2.95
C ARG A 269 6.01 -24.44 -3.53
N ASN A 270 5.18 -23.86 -4.38
CA ASN A 270 5.51 -22.57 -5.02
C ASN A 270 5.00 -21.40 -4.18
N PRO A 271 5.72 -20.25 -4.13
CA PRO A 271 5.28 -19.03 -3.47
C PRO A 271 4.25 -18.27 -4.32
N VAL A 272 3.12 -18.94 -4.64
CA VAL A 272 2.14 -18.46 -5.62
C VAL A 272 1.48 -17.16 -5.16
N SER A 273 1.29 -16.99 -3.85
CA SER A 273 0.68 -15.77 -3.31
C SER A 273 1.59 -14.57 -3.48
N SER A 274 2.88 -14.69 -3.15
CA SER A 274 3.88 -13.63 -3.35
C SER A 274 4.13 -13.33 -4.83
N GLU A 275 4.08 -14.34 -5.71
CA GLU A 275 4.14 -14.13 -7.16
C GLU A 275 2.93 -13.34 -7.68
N ASN A 276 1.73 -13.67 -7.20
CA ASN A 276 0.50 -12.96 -7.52
C ASN A 276 0.59 -11.49 -7.08
N LEU A 277 1.01 -11.21 -5.84
CA LEU A 277 1.19 -9.84 -5.34
C LEU A 277 2.20 -9.05 -6.18
N SER A 278 3.31 -9.68 -6.58
CA SER A 278 4.30 -9.05 -7.47
C SER A 278 3.71 -8.69 -8.84
N GLY A 279 2.80 -9.51 -9.37
CA GLY A 279 2.10 -9.26 -10.62
C GLY A 279 1.10 -8.10 -10.49
N LEU A 280 0.28 -8.08 -9.44
CA LEU A 280 -0.75 -7.07 -9.21
C LEU A 280 -0.16 -5.67 -8.96
N ALA A 281 1.00 -5.58 -8.32
CA ALA A 281 1.70 -4.31 -8.10
C ALA A 281 2.01 -3.58 -9.42
N ARG A 282 2.25 -4.30 -10.50
CA ARG A 282 2.49 -3.71 -11.84
C ARG A 282 1.25 -2.98 -12.36
N LEU A 283 0.06 -3.55 -12.13
CA LEU A 283 -1.21 -2.92 -12.54
C LEU A 283 -1.45 -1.64 -11.76
N VAL A 284 -1.30 -1.66 -10.43
CA VAL A 284 -1.51 -0.47 -9.60
C VAL A 284 -0.57 0.67 -10.03
N ARG A 285 0.71 0.36 -10.33
CA ARG A 285 1.65 1.36 -10.87
C ARG A 285 1.24 1.90 -12.24
N SER A 286 0.71 1.06 -13.12
CA SER A 286 0.23 1.53 -14.44
C SER A 286 -0.98 2.46 -14.30
N TYR A 287 -1.87 2.22 -13.34
CA TYR A 287 -3.00 3.10 -13.06
C TYR A 287 -2.58 4.47 -12.52
N SER A 288 -1.50 4.54 -11.74
CA SER A 288 -0.97 5.84 -11.29
C SER A 288 -0.44 6.69 -12.44
N LEU A 289 0.13 6.08 -13.47
CA LEU A 289 0.53 6.80 -14.68
C LEU A 289 -0.68 7.39 -15.40
N ALA A 290 -1.75 6.61 -15.56
CA ALA A 290 -2.98 7.09 -16.17
C ALA A 290 -3.61 8.26 -15.39
N ALA A 291 -3.50 8.24 -14.04
CA ALA A 291 -3.95 9.35 -13.21
C ALA A 291 -3.10 10.62 -13.38
N LEU A 292 -1.79 10.48 -13.54
CA LEU A 292 -0.89 11.61 -13.85
C LEU A 292 -1.21 12.24 -15.21
N GLU A 293 -1.56 11.43 -16.20
CA GLU A 293 -1.97 11.87 -17.55
C GLU A 293 -3.32 12.64 -17.55
N ASN A 294 -4.12 12.52 -16.48
CA ASN A 294 -5.36 13.28 -16.30
C ASN A 294 -5.13 14.70 -15.75
N VAL A 295 -3.92 15.07 -15.34
CA VAL A 295 -3.65 16.41 -14.81
C VAL A 295 -3.73 17.49 -15.89
N PRO A 296 -3.13 17.34 -17.10
CA PRO A 296 -3.14 18.36 -18.15
C PRO A 296 -4.42 18.35 -19.00
N LEU A 297 -5.55 18.70 -18.41
CA LEU A 297 -6.82 18.86 -19.13
C LEU A 297 -6.92 20.23 -19.82
N TRP A 298 -7.78 20.32 -20.83
CA TRP A 298 -8.01 21.56 -21.56
C TRP A 298 -8.93 22.51 -20.80
N HIS A 299 -8.50 23.77 -20.67
CA HIS A 299 -9.30 24.86 -20.10
C HIS A 299 -9.91 24.48 -18.74
N GLU A 300 -11.20 24.74 -18.55
CA GLU A 300 -11.95 24.42 -17.34
C GLU A 300 -12.29 22.92 -17.23
N ARG A 301 -12.28 22.17 -18.34
CA ARG A 301 -12.39 20.72 -18.43
C ARG A 301 -12.49 20.25 -19.88
N ASP A 302 -11.84 19.13 -20.22
CA ASP A 302 -12.31 18.19 -21.23
C ASP A 302 -12.70 16.86 -20.54
N ILE A 303 -13.39 15.94 -21.27
CA ILE A 303 -13.96 14.74 -20.66
C ILE A 303 -13.02 13.53 -20.68
N SER A 304 -11.78 13.67 -21.16
CA SER A 304 -10.84 12.55 -21.32
C SER A 304 -10.55 11.81 -20.02
N HIS A 305 -10.49 12.55 -18.89
CA HIS A 305 -10.28 11.96 -17.55
C HIS A 305 -11.37 10.97 -17.15
N SER A 306 -12.62 11.19 -17.56
CA SER A 306 -13.77 10.43 -17.07
C SER A 306 -13.70 8.95 -17.44
N SER A 307 -13.32 8.63 -18.67
CA SER A 307 -13.17 7.24 -19.11
C SER A 307 -12.05 6.50 -18.36
N VAL A 308 -10.99 7.21 -18.00
CA VAL A 308 -9.87 6.68 -17.22
C VAL A 308 -10.28 6.42 -15.78
N GLU A 309 -10.90 7.41 -15.12
CA GLU A 309 -11.28 7.34 -13.70
C GLU A 309 -12.32 6.24 -13.42
N ARG A 310 -13.26 6.01 -14.35
CA ARG A 310 -14.23 4.90 -14.27
C ARG A 310 -13.58 3.52 -14.18
N VAL A 311 -12.35 3.38 -14.66
CA VAL A 311 -11.58 2.13 -14.62
C VAL A 311 -10.60 2.14 -13.45
N ILE A 312 -9.73 3.17 -13.37
CA ILE A 312 -8.61 3.13 -12.41
C ILE A 312 -9.06 3.27 -10.96
N ALA A 313 -10.14 4.01 -10.67
CA ALA A 313 -10.60 4.22 -9.30
C ALA A 313 -11.07 2.90 -8.64
N PRO A 314 -12.02 2.16 -9.21
CA PRO A 314 -12.39 0.86 -8.66
C PRO A 314 -11.23 -0.14 -8.72
N ASP A 315 -10.50 -0.22 -9.83
CA ASP A 315 -9.52 -1.27 -10.02
C ASP A 315 -8.31 -1.11 -9.09
N ALA A 316 -7.77 0.10 -8.92
CA ALA A 316 -6.62 0.33 -8.05
C ALA A 316 -6.95 0.09 -6.57
N THR A 317 -8.10 0.57 -6.10
CA THR A 317 -8.52 0.42 -4.70
C THR A 317 -8.85 -1.04 -4.36
N ILE A 318 -9.56 -1.74 -5.24
CA ILE A 318 -9.86 -3.18 -5.11
C ILE A 318 -8.57 -4.00 -5.07
N LEU A 319 -7.60 -3.69 -5.92
CA LEU A 319 -6.32 -4.40 -5.93
C LEU A 319 -5.52 -4.16 -4.67
N ILE A 320 -5.43 -2.93 -4.18
CA ILE A 320 -4.68 -2.61 -2.94
C ILE A 320 -5.30 -3.29 -1.72
N ASP A 321 -6.63 -3.23 -1.57
CA ASP A 321 -7.36 -3.95 -0.52
C ASP A 321 -7.04 -5.45 -0.55
N TYR A 322 -7.19 -6.09 -1.70
CA TYR A 322 -6.83 -7.50 -1.86
C TYR A 322 -5.36 -7.79 -1.53
N MET A 323 -4.45 -6.95 -2.01
CA MET A 323 -3.00 -7.14 -1.82
C MET A 323 -2.60 -7.01 -0.36
N LEU A 324 -3.15 -6.04 0.38
CA LEU A 324 -2.88 -5.83 1.80
C LEU A 324 -3.39 -7.01 2.64
N GLN A 325 -4.63 -7.44 2.43
CA GLN A 325 -5.19 -8.58 3.16
C GLN A 325 -4.46 -9.88 2.82
N ARG A 326 -4.07 -10.07 1.55
CA ARG A 326 -3.31 -11.25 1.13
C ARG A 326 -1.92 -11.29 1.76
N LEU A 327 -1.20 -10.15 1.78
CA LEU A 327 0.12 -10.07 2.42
C LEU A 327 0.02 -10.29 3.92
N THR A 328 -0.98 -9.72 4.58
CA THR A 328 -1.24 -9.95 6.01
C THR A 328 -1.41 -11.44 6.29
N SER A 329 -2.26 -12.11 5.51
CA SER A 329 -2.47 -13.57 5.64
C SER A 329 -1.19 -14.39 5.43
N ILE A 330 -0.35 -14.00 4.45
CA ILE A 330 0.96 -14.65 4.24
C ILE A 330 1.83 -14.50 5.49
N LEU A 331 1.95 -13.30 6.04
CA LEU A 331 2.80 -13.03 7.20
C LEU A 331 2.29 -13.73 8.46
N GLU A 332 1.00 -13.71 8.73
CA GLU A 332 0.42 -14.39 9.89
C GLU A 332 0.72 -15.90 9.90
N ASN A 333 0.65 -16.51 8.73
CA ASN A 333 0.83 -17.95 8.56
C ASN A 333 2.25 -18.36 8.07
N LEU A 334 3.18 -17.41 7.99
CA LEU A 334 4.53 -17.65 7.49
C LEU A 334 5.25 -18.73 8.31
N ILE A 335 5.74 -19.74 7.63
CA ILE A 335 6.60 -20.76 8.21
C ILE A 335 8.04 -20.24 8.16
N VAL A 336 8.70 -20.21 9.31
CA VAL A 336 10.09 -19.75 9.45
C VAL A 336 10.96 -20.91 9.93
N TYR A 337 12.15 -21.06 9.37
CA TYR A 337 13.10 -22.11 9.66
C TYR A 337 14.39 -21.56 10.32
N PRO A 338 14.40 -21.34 11.65
CA PRO A 338 15.57 -20.78 12.35
C PRO A 338 16.84 -21.62 12.18
N ASP A 339 16.71 -22.94 12.12
CA ASP A 339 17.85 -23.85 11.95
C ASP A 339 18.48 -23.71 10.55
N HIS A 340 17.67 -23.51 9.50
CA HIS A 340 18.19 -23.24 8.16
C HIS A 340 18.84 -21.86 8.09
N MET A 341 18.26 -20.84 8.75
CA MET A 341 18.86 -19.51 8.86
C MET A 341 20.26 -19.61 9.50
N LYS A 342 20.38 -20.37 10.59
CA LYS A 342 21.66 -20.60 11.27
C LYS A 342 22.65 -21.36 10.38
N ALA A 343 22.22 -22.43 9.72
CA ALA A 343 23.06 -23.18 8.80
C ALA A 343 23.57 -22.34 7.64
N ASN A 344 22.72 -21.46 7.08
CA ASN A 344 23.14 -20.52 6.05
C ASN A 344 24.14 -19.47 6.57
N LEU A 345 23.98 -18.98 7.80
CA LEU A 345 24.94 -18.08 8.43
C LEU A 345 26.33 -18.73 8.57
N GLU A 346 26.37 -20.01 8.92
CA GLU A 346 27.62 -20.78 9.15
C GLU A 346 28.23 -21.30 7.84
N LYS A 347 27.51 -21.31 6.74
CA LYS A 347 27.85 -21.96 5.46
C LYS A 347 29.22 -21.55 4.90
N MET A 348 29.66 -20.31 5.16
CA MET A 348 30.90 -19.76 4.62
C MET A 348 32.07 -19.86 5.63
N GLY A 349 32.08 -20.86 6.51
CA GLY A 349 33.22 -21.18 7.39
C GLY A 349 33.73 -20.00 8.23
N GLY A 350 32.83 -19.10 8.66
CA GLY A 350 33.17 -17.95 9.51
C GLY A 350 33.60 -16.67 8.77
N LEU A 351 33.57 -16.61 7.44
CA LEU A 351 33.93 -15.41 6.67
C LEU A 351 33.12 -14.17 7.01
N VAL A 352 31.92 -14.33 7.56
CA VAL A 352 31.04 -13.26 8.04
C VAL A 352 31.68 -12.40 9.14
N TYR A 353 32.74 -12.86 9.79
CA TYR A 353 33.49 -12.16 10.83
C TYR A 353 34.75 -11.46 10.31
N SER A 354 35.03 -11.50 9.01
CA SER A 354 36.26 -10.98 8.41
C SER A 354 36.48 -9.48 8.70
N GLU A 355 35.44 -8.65 8.66
CA GLU A 355 35.53 -7.24 9.01
C GLU A 355 35.85 -7.04 10.49
N THR A 356 35.25 -7.83 11.38
CA THR A 356 35.54 -7.76 12.82
C THR A 356 37.00 -8.02 13.11
N VAL A 357 37.61 -9.04 12.45
CA VAL A 357 39.03 -9.36 12.57
C VAL A 357 39.90 -8.26 11.99
N LEU A 358 39.56 -7.72 10.82
CA LEU A 358 40.25 -6.59 10.19
C LEU A 358 40.33 -5.37 11.13
N LEU A 359 39.18 -4.97 11.69
CA LEU A 359 39.10 -3.84 12.61
C LEU A 359 39.87 -4.10 13.90
N LEU A 360 39.88 -5.35 14.40
CA LEU A 360 40.65 -5.72 15.58
C LEU A 360 42.15 -5.63 15.32
N LEU A 361 42.65 -6.10 14.18
CA LEU A 361 44.05 -5.98 13.76
C LEU A 361 44.48 -4.51 13.59
N ALA A 362 43.62 -3.68 13.02
CA ALA A 362 43.87 -2.25 12.91
C ALA A 362 43.98 -1.58 14.30
N LYS A 363 43.16 -1.97 15.28
CA LYS A 363 43.28 -1.50 16.66
C LYS A 363 44.59 -1.93 17.35
N LYS A 364 45.18 -3.04 16.88
CA LYS A 364 46.48 -3.52 17.36
C LYS A 364 47.67 -2.86 16.68
N GLY A 365 47.44 -1.89 15.79
CA GLY A 365 48.49 -1.04 15.22
C GLY A 365 48.88 -1.34 13.77
N LEU A 366 48.20 -2.28 13.10
CA LEU A 366 48.37 -2.47 11.67
C LEU A 366 47.72 -1.35 10.88
N SER A 367 48.33 -0.97 9.74
CA SER A 367 47.62 -0.16 8.76
C SER A 367 46.41 -0.91 8.21
N ARG A 368 45.45 -0.15 7.67
CA ARG A 368 44.23 -0.77 7.07
C ARG A 368 44.59 -1.73 5.92
N GLU A 369 45.58 -1.36 5.11
CA GLU A 369 46.03 -2.15 3.97
C GLU A 369 46.72 -3.46 4.42
N GLU A 370 47.53 -3.41 5.47
CA GLU A 370 48.18 -4.60 6.03
C GLU A 370 47.15 -5.52 6.65
N ALA A 371 46.22 -5.01 7.47
CA ALA A 371 45.14 -5.79 8.07
C ALA A 371 44.24 -6.42 6.97
N TYR A 372 43.91 -5.65 5.94
CA TYR A 372 43.10 -6.13 4.81
C TYR A 372 43.81 -7.29 4.09
N ARG A 373 45.09 -7.12 3.74
CA ARG A 373 45.86 -8.16 3.05
C ARG A 373 45.98 -9.46 3.85
N LEU A 374 46.20 -9.38 5.16
CA LEU A 374 46.27 -10.55 6.04
C LEU A 374 44.93 -11.28 6.12
N VAL A 375 43.85 -10.53 6.34
CA VAL A 375 42.48 -11.10 6.41
C VAL A 375 42.11 -11.70 5.07
N GLN A 376 42.33 -10.98 3.95
CA GLN A 376 41.98 -11.48 2.61
C GLN A 376 42.76 -12.76 2.26
N GLY A 377 44.10 -12.81 2.56
CA GLY A 377 44.90 -13.98 2.27
C GLY A 377 44.42 -15.25 2.97
N ASN A 378 43.90 -15.14 4.21
CA ASN A 378 43.30 -16.26 4.91
C ASN A 378 41.85 -16.52 4.41
N ALA A 379 41.09 -15.49 4.09
CA ALA A 379 39.72 -15.63 3.58
C ALA A 379 39.68 -16.33 2.22
N MET A 380 40.63 -16.09 1.33
CA MET A 380 40.67 -16.77 0.02
C MET A 380 40.89 -18.27 0.14
N LYS A 381 41.67 -18.74 1.12
CA LYS A 381 41.79 -20.20 1.39
C LYS A 381 40.48 -20.85 1.80
N VAL A 382 39.61 -20.12 2.54
CA VAL A 382 38.27 -20.61 2.85
C VAL A 382 37.44 -20.78 1.56
N TRP A 383 37.56 -19.84 0.63
CA TRP A 383 36.85 -19.93 -0.66
C TRP A 383 37.37 -21.04 -1.57
N GLU A 384 38.66 -21.25 -1.61
CA GLU A 384 39.34 -22.16 -2.55
C GLU A 384 39.35 -23.62 -1.98
N ASP A 385 39.66 -23.75 -0.69
CA ASP A 385 39.95 -25.05 -0.07
C ASP A 385 38.85 -25.50 0.90
N GLY A 386 37.85 -24.64 1.22
CA GLY A 386 36.78 -24.96 2.17
C GLY A 386 37.24 -25.05 3.64
N GLU A 387 38.40 -24.47 3.98
CA GLU A 387 38.94 -24.44 5.33
C GLU A 387 38.11 -23.55 6.28
N ASP A 388 38.25 -23.77 7.59
CA ASP A 388 37.62 -22.89 8.60
C ASP A 388 38.44 -21.64 8.82
N PHE A 389 37.76 -20.47 8.68
CA PHE A 389 38.42 -19.16 8.73
C PHE A 389 39.13 -18.89 10.08
N LYS A 390 38.47 -19.22 11.21
CA LYS A 390 39.04 -19.05 12.54
C LYS A 390 40.29 -19.91 12.73
N SER A 391 40.25 -21.13 12.24
CA SER A 391 41.37 -22.05 12.27
C SER A 391 42.56 -21.54 11.47
N LEU A 392 42.34 -20.98 10.27
CA LEU A 392 43.38 -20.36 9.47
C LEU A 392 44.03 -19.15 10.19
N LEU A 393 43.21 -18.24 10.72
CA LEU A 393 43.69 -17.09 11.48
C LEU A 393 44.51 -17.52 12.73
N SER A 394 44.09 -18.56 13.39
CA SER A 394 44.83 -19.10 14.57
C SER A 394 46.17 -19.71 14.25
N LYS A 395 46.42 -20.06 13.00
CA LYS A 395 47.69 -20.64 12.51
C LYS A 395 48.65 -19.58 11.91
N ASP A 396 48.13 -18.39 11.56
CA ASP A 396 48.90 -17.31 10.96
C ASP A 396 49.85 -16.70 12.00
N ASP A 397 51.13 -16.69 11.74
CA ASP A 397 52.15 -16.27 12.72
C ASP A 397 52.08 -14.74 13.02
N VAL A 398 51.69 -13.90 12.07
CA VAL A 398 51.50 -12.48 12.30
C VAL A 398 50.29 -12.22 13.19
N ILE A 399 49.20 -12.88 12.90
CA ILE A 399 47.98 -12.74 13.68
C ILE A 399 48.13 -13.26 15.10
N LYS A 400 48.82 -14.41 15.30
CA LYS A 400 49.18 -14.95 16.62
C LYS A 400 50.04 -13.98 17.43
N GLY A 401 50.94 -13.23 16.78
CA GLY A 401 51.76 -12.23 17.44
C GLY A 401 50.99 -10.99 17.93
N LEU A 402 49.84 -10.73 17.37
CA LEU A 402 48.99 -9.56 17.62
C LEU A 402 47.74 -9.84 18.46
N LEU A 403 47.16 -11.00 18.28
CA LEU A 403 45.90 -11.37 18.95
C LEU A 403 46.08 -12.57 19.88
N THR A 404 45.57 -12.46 21.10
CA THR A 404 45.43 -13.61 21.98
C THR A 404 44.32 -14.54 21.50
N PRO A 405 44.34 -15.83 21.87
CA PRO A 405 43.25 -16.76 21.56
C PRO A 405 41.86 -16.23 22.00
N GLY A 406 41.79 -15.63 23.19
CA GLY A 406 40.54 -15.04 23.70
C GLY A 406 40.04 -13.85 22.91
N GLU A 407 40.89 -13.01 22.36
CA GLU A 407 40.49 -11.92 21.47
C GLU A 407 39.98 -12.43 20.13
N LEU A 408 40.62 -13.48 19.60
CA LEU A 408 40.16 -14.14 18.39
C LEU A 408 38.79 -14.82 18.64
N ASP A 409 38.61 -15.52 19.76
CA ASP A 409 37.33 -16.11 20.14
C ASP A 409 36.21 -15.06 20.23
N ALA A 410 36.51 -13.92 20.85
CA ALA A 410 35.56 -12.81 20.97
C ALA A 410 35.20 -12.18 19.61
N ALA A 411 36.13 -12.18 18.63
CA ALA A 411 35.86 -11.67 17.29
C ALA A 411 34.86 -12.53 16.51
N PHE A 412 34.73 -13.80 16.88
CA PHE A 412 33.75 -14.77 16.29
C PHE A 412 32.47 -14.90 17.10
N ASP A 413 32.26 -14.04 18.09
CA ASP A 413 31.01 -14.04 18.86
C ASP A 413 29.95 -13.21 18.12
N VAL A 414 28.92 -13.89 17.61
CA VAL A 414 27.79 -13.28 16.90
C VAL A 414 27.07 -12.21 17.74
N ARG A 415 27.11 -12.32 19.07
CA ARG A 415 26.46 -11.34 19.97
C ARG A 415 27.02 -9.93 19.79
N SER A 416 28.28 -9.81 19.37
CA SER A 416 28.91 -8.51 19.08
C SER A 416 28.21 -7.73 17.96
N HIS A 417 27.67 -8.44 16.97
CA HIS A 417 26.93 -7.87 15.84
C HIS A 417 25.49 -7.47 16.23
N LEU A 418 24.95 -8.10 17.26
CA LEU A 418 23.54 -7.94 17.65
C LEU A 418 23.34 -7.06 18.89
N ARG A 419 24.39 -6.47 19.43
CA ARG A 419 24.37 -5.71 20.70
C ARG A 419 23.39 -4.54 20.70
N TYR A 420 23.04 -4.00 19.52
CA TYR A 420 22.15 -2.85 19.36
C TYR A 420 20.75 -3.22 18.83
N VAL A 421 20.39 -4.50 18.79
CA VAL A 421 19.05 -4.93 18.34
C VAL A 421 17.96 -4.30 19.19
N ASP A 422 18.14 -4.26 20.52
CA ASP A 422 17.17 -3.66 21.43
C ASP A 422 17.04 -2.14 21.21
N ASP A 423 18.16 -1.45 20.93
CA ASP A 423 18.15 -0.02 20.62
C ASP A 423 17.39 0.27 19.31
N ILE A 424 17.59 -0.56 18.30
CA ILE A 424 16.87 -0.44 17.02
C ILE A 424 15.37 -0.68 17.23
N PHE A 425 15.00 -1.69 17.99
CA PHE A 425 13.59 -1.96 18.31
C PHE A 425 12.93 -0.80 19.06
N ARG A 426 13.62 -0.22 20.05
CA ARG A 426 13.13 0.98 20.75
C ARG A 426 12.91 2.16 19.81
N ARG A 427 13.77 2.38 18.82
CA ARG A 427 13.60 3.43 17.79
C ARG A 427 12.38 3.20 16.89
N VAL A 428 12.11 1.95 16.51
CA VAL A 428 11.01 1.61 15.59
C VAL A 428 9.66 1.58 16.31
N PHE A 429 9.60 0.97 17.48
CA PHE A 429 8.35 0.67 18.18
C PHE A 429 8.06 1.58 19.37
N GLY A 430 9.01 2.43 19.78
CA GLY A 430 8.96 3.19 21.01
C GLY A 430 9.43 2.36 22.22
N GLU A 431 9.49 2.97 23.38
CA GLU A 431 9.73 2.25 24.63
C GLU A 431 8.50 1.39 24.96
N SER A 432 8.70 0.10 25.11
CA SER A 432 7.69 -0.87 25.57
C SER A 432 7.73 -0.99 27.08
#